data_84c5a64e9859ca14c0f891440a061959
#
_entry.id   84c5a64e9859ca14c0f891440a061959
#
_cell.length_a   1.000
_cell.length_b   1.000
_cell.length_c   1.000
_cell.angle_alpha   90.00
_cell.angle_beta   90.00
_cell.angle_gamma   90.00
#
_symmetry.space_group_name_H-M   'P 1'
#
loop_
_entity.id
_entity.type
_entity.pdbx_description
1 polymer ?
#
loop_
_entity_poly.entity_id
_entity_poly.type
_entity_poly.pdbx_seq_one_letter_code
_entity_poly.pdbx_strand_id
1 'polypeptide(L)'
;MPEDRQKGPPKGAPRGPRLVVRRDAHRELEYRYDRKERLSRGTAPRRTPGGSFLKNRTHRVLLLNVALLAAIAFAGLRLLSGPGDRVRIGPFAARLEAMQYDSTVYVALTLRHAGRAGAAVPEQRFTARFVLEPGGEQVLKTAALPASPGGEVTVGEALPLAGATRVRAILQIGDRQRSLARDLRR
;
A
#
# COMPACT_ATOMS: atom_id res chain seq x y z
N MET A 1 41.03 -8.84 75.14
CA MET A 1 41.67 -8.17 74.00
C MET A 1 41.13 -8.83 72.72
N PRO A 2 40.23 -8.18 71.95
CA PRO A 2 39.86 -8.63 70.65
C PRO A 2 40.62 -7.89 69.58
N GLU A 3 41.24 -8.63 68.65
CA GLU A 3 41.96 -8.16 67.47
C GLU A 3 41.00 -7.50 66.47
N ASP A 4 41.28 -6.27 66.17
CA ASP A 4 40.60 -5.46 65.16
C ASP A 4 41.12 -5.87 63.76
N ARG A 5 40.39 -6.76 63.04
CA ARG A 5 40.68 -7.08 61.64
C ARG A 5 40.21 -5.96 60.76
N GLN A 6 41.15 -5.09 60.33
CA GLN A 6 40.95 -4.11 59.30
C GLN A 6 40.52 -4.82 57.97
N LYS A 7 39.25 -4.67 57.63
CA LYS A 7 38.73 -5.02 56.31
C LYS A 7 39.26 -4.06 55.28
N GLY A 8 40.12 -4.55 54.42
CA GLY A 8 40.62 -3.78 53.26
C GLY A 8 39.48 -3.34 52.30
N PRO A 9 39.66 -2.27 51.60
CA PRO A 9 38.63 -1.72 50.70
C PRO A 9 38.30 -2.64 49.52
N PRO A 10 37.03 -2.71 49.08
CA PRO A 10 36.61 -3.59 48.03
C PRO A 10 37.30 -3.25 46.70
N LYS A 11 37.94 -4.24 46.08
CA LYS A 11 38.49 -4.20 44.74
C LYS A 11 37.34 -4.12 43.73
N GLY A 12 37.19 -2.97 43.05
CA GLY A 12 36.30 -2.92 41.90
C GLY A 12 35.45 -1.66 41.72
N ALA A 13 35.65 -0.61 42.54
CA ALA A 13 34.95 0.65 42.26
C ALA A 13 35.55 1.35 41.01
N PRO A 14 34.71 1.75 40.04
CA PRO A 14 35.19 2.50 38.87
C PRO A 14 35.76 3.86 39.38
N ARG A 15 37.05 4.07 39.20
CA ARG A 15 37.69 5.34 39.45
C ARG A 15 37.17 6.36 38.44
N GLY A 16 36.21 7.17 38.86
CA GLY A 16 35.82 8.37 38.14
C GLY A 16 37.00 9.32 37.91
N PRO A 17 36.92 10.22 36.96
CA PRO A 17 37.98 11.15 36.62
C PRO A 17 38.36 11.97 37.87
N ARG A 18 39.56 11.75 38.38
CA ARG A 18 40.11 12.50 39.48
C ARG A 18 40.49 13.92 38.98
N LEU A 19 39.67 14.90 39.26
CA LEU A 19 40.02 16.31 39.08
C LEU A 19 41.12 16.66 40.12
N VAL A 20 42.36 16.61 39.68
CA VAL A 20 43.47 17.15 40.43
C VAL A 20 43.49 18.65 40.17
N VAL A 21 42.80 19.40 41.03
CA VAL A 21 42.87 20.88 41.02
C VAL A 21 44.19 21.26 41.71
N ARG A 22 45.25 21.44 40.95
CA ARG A 22 46.48 22.11 41.41
C ARG A 22 46.24 23.60 41.39
N ARG A 23 46.08 24.21 42.59
CA ARG A 23 46.03 25.66 42.79
C ARG A 23 47.44 26.20 42.72
N ASP A 24 47.91 26.50 41.53
CA ASP A 24 49.07 27.38 41.34
C ASP A 24 48.51 28.73 40.88
N ALA A 25 48.71 29.77 41.75
CA ALA A 25 48.00 31.04 41.73
C ALA A 25 48.30 31.97 40.52
N HIS A 26 49.00 31.55 39.49
CA HIS A 26 49.29 32.38 38.30
C HIS A 26 49.64 31.57 37.05
N ARG A 27 48.90 30.56 36.73
CA ARG A 27 49.04 29.92 35.41
C ARG A 27 47.70 29.76 34.75
N GLU A 28 47.61 30.27 33.51
CA GLU A 28 46.52 30.04 32.59
C GLU A 28 46.13 28.57 32.60
N LEU A 29 44.84 28.32 32.73
CA LEU A 29 44.24 26.99 32.64
C LEU A 29 44.46 26.45 31.23
N GLU A 30 45.57 25.81 30.97
CA GLU A 30 45.82 25.09 29.76
C GLU A 30 44.93 23.86 29.74
N TYR A 31 43.80 23.95 29.07
CA TYR A 31 42.87 22.87 28.91
C TYR A 31 43.45 21.87 27.87
N ARG A 32 44.27 20.93 28.31
CA ARG A 32 44.77 19.86 27.47
C ARG A 32 43.64 18.86 27.21
N TYR A 33 42.90 19.10 26.15
CA TYR A 33 41.91 18.15 25.62
C TYR A 33 42.66 17.05 24.86
N ASP A 34 42.93 15.92 25.53
CA ASP A 34 43.54 14.78 24.84
C ASP A 34 42.50 13.98 24.07
N ARG A 35 42.35 14.33 22.80
CA ARG A 35 41.47 13.69 21.84
C ARG A 35 41.80 12.19 21.64
N LYS A 36 43.09 11.82 21.81
CA LYS A 36 43.53 10.43 21.62
C LYS A 36 43.05 9.53 22.76
N GLU A 37 43.02 10.05 24.00
CA GLU A 37 42.58 9.29 25.16
C GLU A 37 41.06 8.99 25.10
N ARG A 38 40.28 9.87 24.53
CA ARG A 38 38.85 9.66 24.30
C ARG A 38 38.58 8.66 23.18
N LEU A 39 39.38 8.65 22.13
CA LEU A 39 39.29 7.68 21.04
C LEU A 39 39.76 6.29 21.46
N SER A 40 40.73 6.19 22.38
CA SER A 40 41.18 4.89 22.91
C SER A 40 40.21 4.32 23.97
N ARG A 41 39.46 5.17 24.68
CA ARG A 41 38.38 4.73 25.60
C ARG A 41 37.04 4.48 24.91
N GLY A 42 36.88 5.01 23.71
CA GLY A 42 35.76 4.67 22.86
C GLY A 42 35.94 3.25 22.35
N THR A 43 35.58 2.25 23.15
CA THR A 43 35.21 0.96 22.62
C THR A 43 34.16 1.25 21.56
N ALA A 44 34.56 1.19 20.29
CA ALA A 44 33.63 1.25 19.17
C ALA A 44 32.46 0.36 19.54
N PRO A 45 31.20 0.84 19.46
CA PRO A 45 30.06 0.00 19.78
C PRO A 45 30.25 -1.24 18.91
N ARG A 46 30.50 -2.37 19.54
CA ARG A 46 30.59 -3.66 18.86
C ARG A 46 29.32 -3.74 18.04
N ARG A 47 29.43 -3.44 16.74
CA ARG A 47 28.39 -3.76 15.78
C ARG A 47 28.23 -5.27 15.89
N THR A 48 27.28 -5.69 16.70
CA THR A 48 26.85 -7.08 16.69
C THR A 48 26.23 -7.29 15.32
N PRO A 49 26.95 -8.00 14.40
CA PRO A 49 26.37 -8.30 13.10
C PRO A 49 25.20 -9.24 13.37
N GLY A 50 24.02 -8.85 13.01
CA GLY A 50 22.88 -9.76 12.98
C GLY A 50 22.07 -9.90 14.27
N GLY A 51 22.03 -8.90 15.12
CA GLY A 51 20.96 -8.82 16.13
C GLY A 51 19.62 -8.76 15.41
N SER A 52 18.95 -9.92 15.33
CA SER A 52 17.64 -10.05 14.69
C SER A 52 16.75 -8.89 15.13
N PHE A 53 16.43 -7.98 14.22
CA PHE A 53 15.53 -6.84 14.41
C PHE A 53 14.21 -7.29 15.05
N LEU A 54 13.84 -8.56 14.80
CA LEU A 54 12.67 -9.24 15.32
C LEU A 54 12.80 -9.71 16.78
N LYS A 55 13.98 -9.72 17.38
CA LYS A 55 14.17 -10.12 18.80
C LYS A 55 13.78 -9.01 19.77
N ASN A 56 13.82 -7.76 19.36
CA ASN A 56 13.44 -6.65 20.22
C ASN A 56 11.91 -6.53 20.31
N ARG A 57 11.35 -6.70 21.52
CA ARG A 57 9.90 -6.61 21.77
C ARG A 57 9.30 -5.29 21.27
N THR A 58 10.00 -4.18 21.45
CA THR A 58 9.56 -2.86 21.00
C THR A 58 9.44 -2.79 19.47
N HIS A 59 10.39 -3.38 18.73
CA HIS A 59 10.35 -3.41 17.28
C HIS A 59 9.22 -4.30 16.74
N ARG A 60 8.93 -5.42 17.44
CA ARG A 60 7.78 -6.27 17.09
C ARG A 60 6.46 -5.53 17.23
N VAL A 61 6.27 -4.80 18.34
CA VAL A 61 5.06 -4.01 18.57
C VAL A 61 4.94 -2.90 17.53
N LEU A 62 6.05 -2.20 17.21
CA LEU A 62 6.06 -1.17 16.17
C LEU A 62 5.69 -1.74 14.80
N LEU A 63 6.29 -2.86 14.39
CA LEU A 63 5.99 -3.52 13.13
C LEU A 63 4.53 -3.99 13.06
N LEU A 64 4.00 -4.52 14.17
CA LEU A 64 2.61 -4.96 14.24
C LEU A 64 1.65 -3.77 14.10
N ASN A 65 1.92 -2.64 14.74
CA ASN A 65 1.14 -1.42 14.59
C ASN A 65 1.18 -0.87 13.16
N VAL A 66 2.36 -0.84 12.54
CA VAL A 66 2.51 -0.42 11.13
C VAL A 66 1.74 -1.37 10.20
N ALA A 67 1.85 -2.67 10.41
CA ALA A 67 1.12 -3.67 9.63
C ALA A 67 -0.41 -3.53 9.81
N LEU A 68 -0.88 -3.27 11.03
CA LEU A 68 -2.29 -3.04 11.34
C LEU A 68 -2.80 -1.78 10.63
N LEU A 69 -2.05 -0.67 10.72
CA LEU A 69 -2.41 0.57 10.03
C LEU A 69 -2.44 0.39 8.50
N ALA A 70 -1.47 -0.33 7.95
CA ALA A 70 -1.45 -0.65 6.53
C ALA A 70 -2.65 -1.51 6.11
N ALA A 71 -3.03 -2.50 6.94
CA ALA A 71 -4.21 -3.34 6.68
C ALA A 71 -5.51 -2.53 6.73
N ILE A 72 -5.66 -1.63 7.71
CA ILE A 72 -6.83 -0.74 7.81
C ILE A 72 -6.89 0.21 6.60
N ALA A 73 -5.76 0.82 6.22
CA ALA A 73 -5.69 1.69 5.04
C ALA A 73 -6.04 0.92 3.76
N PHE A 74 -5.51 -0.29 3.59
CA PHE A 74 -5.82 -1.14 2.44
C PHE A 74 -7.29 -1.57 2.39
N ALA A 75 -7.86 -1.97 3.54
CA ALA A 75 -9.28 -2.31 3.65
C ALA A 75 -10.15 -1.08 3.36
N GLY A 76 -9.80 0.09 3.89
CA GLY A 76 -10.48 1.35 3.62
C GLY A 76 -10.46 1.71 2.13
N LEU A 77 -9.30 1.63 1.48
CA LEU A 77 -9.18 1.83 0.04
C LEU A 77 -10.05 0.83 -0.74
N ARG A 78 -10.09 -0.44 -0.35
CA ARG A 78 -10.92 -1.47 -0.99
C ARG A 78 -12.42 -1.21 -0.82
N LEU A 79 -12.85 -0.75 0.35
CA LEU A 79 -14.26 -0.42 0.63
C LEU A 79 -14.70 0.88 -0.07
N LEU A 80 -13.81 1.88 -0.15
CA LEU A 80 -14.07 3.15 -0.84
C LEU A 80 -13.94 3.02 -2.36
N SER A 81 -13.13 2.09 -2.86
CA SER A 81 -13.06 1.74 -4.28
C SER A 81 -14.29 0.88 -4.59
N GLY A 82 -15.40 1.51 -4.92
CA GLY A 82 -16.56 0.84 -5.50
C GLY A 82 -16.15 0.00 -6.73
N PRO A 83 -17.09 -0.70 -7.38
CA PRO A 83 -16.78 -1.44 -8.59
C PRO A 83 -16.08 -0.50 -9.58
N GLY A 84 -14.79 -0.77 -9.84
CA GLY A 84 -13.95 0.06 -10.71
C GLY A 84 -14.40 0.01 -12.17
N ASP A 85 -13.79 0.83 -12.99
CA ASP A 85 -14.01 0.89 -14.44
C ASP A 85 -13.47 -0.34 -15.19
N ARG A 86 -12.77 -1.26 -14.48
CA ARG A 86 -12.16 -2.46 -15.04
C ARG A 86 -12.48 -3.70 -14.23
N VAL A 87 -12.76 -4.80 -14.92
CA VAL A 87 -13.02 -6.10 -14.29
C VAL A 87 -12.51 -7.23 -15.17
N ARG A 88 -12.21 -8.36 -14.56
CA ARG A 88 -11.84 -9.59 -15.25
C ARG A 88 -12.93 -10.64 -15.09
N ILE A 89 -13.33 -11.27 -16.20
CA ILE A 89 -14.28 -12.40 -16.22
C ILE A 89 -13.64 -13.52 -17.03
N GLY A 90 -13.09 -14.53 -16.34
CA GLY A 90 -12.37 -15.61 -16.99
C GLY A 90 -11.19 -15.09 -17.83
N PRO A 91 -11.09 -15.44 -19.12
CA PRO A 91 -10.04 -14.97 -20.01
C PRO A 91 -10.26 -13.54 -20.53
N PHE A 92 -11.37 -12.89 -20.18
CA PHE A 92 -11.71 -11.57 -20.70
C PHE A 92 -11.43 -10.48 -19.68
N ALA A 93 -10.89 -9.36 -20.13
CA ALA A 93 -10.77 -8.12 -19.40
C ALA A 93 -11.76 -7.10 -19.96
N ALA A 94 -12.61 -6.57 -19.10
CA ALA A 94 -13.61 -5.56 -19.47
C ALA A 94 -13.20 -4.19 -18.93
N ARG A 95 -13.45 -3.15 -19.71
CA ARG A 95 -13.23 -1.75 -19.34
C ARG A 95 -14.48 -0.94 -19.69
N LEU A 96 -14.95 -0.18 -18.73
CA LEU A 96 -16.08 0.74 -18.88
C LEU A 96 -15.54 2.15 -19.06
N GLU A 97 -15.94 2.80 -20.13
CA GLU A 97 -15.70 4.21 -20.40
C GLU A 97 -17.03 4.95 -20.45
N ALA A 98 -17.06 6.12 -19.86
CA ALA A 98 -18.22 7.00 -19.92
C ALA A 98 -17.74 8.44 -20.09
N MET A 99 -18.38 9.15 -20.97
CA MET A 99 -18.11 10.56 -21.27
C MET A 99 -19.43 11.30 -21.33
N GLN A 100 -19.53 12.37 -20.58
CA GLN A 100 -20.67 13.28 -20.64
C GLN A 100 -20.40 14.37 -21.68
N TYR A 101 -21.36 14.57 -22.53
CA TYR A 101 -21.37 15.69 -23.45
C TYR A 101 -22.78 16.28 -23.49
N ASP A 102 -22.90 17.52 -23.06
CA ASP A 102 -24.16 18.24 -22.92
C ASP A 102 -25.17 17.45 -22.04
N SER A 103 -26.33 17.16 -22.52
CA SER A 103 -27.39 16.37 -21.85
C SER A 103 -27.31 14.86 -22.09
N THR A 104 -26.23 14.38 -22.72
CA THR A 104 -26.07 12.99 -23.15
C THR A 104 -24.82 12.37 -22.51
N VAL A 105 -24.95 11.13 -22.08
CA VAL A 105 -23.82 10.31 -21.62
C VAL A 105 -23.54 9.23 -22.65
N TYR A 106 -22.35 9.26 -23.20
CA TYR A 106 -21.83 8.23 -24.08
C TYR A 106 -21.13 7.18 -23.23
N VAL A 107 -21.59 5.94 -23.29
CA VAL A 107 -21.07 4.81 -22.54
C VAL A 107 -20.50 3.81 -23.51
N ALA A 108 -19.29 3.34 -23.25
CA ALA A 108 -18.64 2.29 -24.03
C ALA A 108 -18.08 1.22 -23.09
N LEU A 109 -18.40 -0.04 -23.37
CA LEU A 109 -17.83 -1.19 -22.69
C LEU A 109 -16.95 -1.94 -23.69
N THR A 110 -15.66 -1.94 -23.44
CA THR A 110 -14.67 -2.64 -24.22
C THR A 110 -14.32 -3.95 -23.55
N LEU A 111 -14.46 -5.06 -24.27
CA LEU A 111 -14.12 -6.40 -23.84
C LEU A 111 -12.95 -6.92 -24.65
N ARG A 112 -11.84 -7.23 -23.99
CA ARG A 112 -10.61 -7.74 -24.58
C ARG A 112 -10.35 -9.18 -24.15
N HIS A 113 -10.01 -10.06 -25.08
CA HIS A 113 -9.54 -11.40 -24.77
C HIS A 113 -8.10 -11.37 -24.27
N ALA A 114 -7.89 -11.50 -22.96
CA ALA A 114 -6.59 -11.48 -22.27
C ALA A 114 -6.01 -12.89 -22.02
N GLY A 115 -6.62 -13.93 -22.59
CA GLY A 115 -6.19 -15.33 -22.47
C GLY A 115 -4.96 -15.63 -23.34
N ARG A 116 -4.33 -16.79 -23.07
CA ARG A 116 -3.21 -17.29 -23.90
C ARG A 116 -3.73 -17.79 -25.25
N ALA A 117 -2.88 -17.71 -26.28
CA ALA A 117 -3.14 -18.28 -27.57
C ALA A 117 -3.41 -19.80 -27.43
N GLY A 118 -4.47 -20.29 -28.07
CA GLY A 118 -4.83 -21.73 -28.08
C GLY A 118 -6.04 -22.10 -27.23
N ALA A 119 -6.55 -21.24 -26.36
CA ALA A 119 -7.84 -21.47 -25.72
C ALA A 119 -8.96 -21.17 -26.75
N ALA A 120 -9.53 -22.20 -27.37
CA ALA A 120 -10.73 -22.02 -28.19
C ALA A 120 -11.84 -21.45 -27.29
N VAL A 121 -12.29 -20.26 -27.62
CA VAL A 121 -13.49 -19.70 -27.01
C VAL A 121 -14.63 -20.12 -27.86
N PRO A 122 -15.60 -20.95 -27.36
CA PRO A 122 -16.79 -21.25 -28.11
C PRO A 122 -17.47 -19.94 -28.51
N GLU A 123 -18.12 -19.91 -29.64
CA GLU A 123 -18.93 -18.78 -30.12
C GLU A 123 -20.00 -18.44 -29.08
N GLN A 124 -19.63 -17.65 -28.11
CA GLN A 124 -20.50 -17.20 -27.04
C GLN A 124 -20.78 -15.73 -27.22
N ARG A 125 -21.96 -15.35 -26.83
CA ARG A 125 -22.36 -13.95 -26.73
C ARG A 125 -22.21 -13.45 -25.28
N PHE A 126 -21.98 -12.20 -25.13
CA PHE A 126 -22.08 -11.53 -23.85
C PHE A 126 -23.20 -10.50 -23.88
N THR A 127 -23.73 -10.21 -22.71
CA THR A 127 -24.76 -9.21 -22.51
C THR A 127 -24.21 -8.12 -21.58
N ALA A 128 -24.35 -6.89 -22.01
CA ALA A 128 -24.01 -5.71 -21.23
C ALA A 128 -25.28 -4.91 -20.94
N ARG A 129 -25.58 -4.67 -19.67
CA ARG A 129 -26.67 -3.79 -19.24
C ARG A 129 -26.06 -2.51 -18.69
N PHE A 130 -26.36 -1.39 -19.32
CA PHE A 130 -25.97 -0.08 -18.83
C PHE A 130 -27.08 0.53 -18.01
N VAL A 131 -26.74 1.10 -16.86
CA VAL A 131 -27.66 1.73 -15.93
C VAL A 131 -27.06 3.06 -15.50
N LEU A 132 -27.81 4.12 -15.63
CA LEU A 132 -27.47 5.43 -15.07
C LEU A 132 -28.00 5.53 -13.63
N GLU A 133 -27.17 5.99 -12.71
CA GLU A 133 -27.49 6.19 -11.29
C GLU A 133 -27.39 7.66 -10.90
N PRO A 134 -28.38 8.19 -10.16
CA PRO A 134 -29.63 7.59 -9.70
C PRO A 134 -30.71 7.54 -10.79
N GLY A 135 -31.54 6.48 -10.75
CA GLY A 135 -32.87 6.41 -11.38
C GLY A 135 -32.92 6.48 -12.90
N GLY A 136 -31.79 6.22 -13.60
CA GLY A 136 -31.72 6.38 -15.04
C GLY A 136 -32.25 5.20 -15.85
N GLU A 137 -32.33 5.44 -17.15
CA GLU A 137 -32.70 4.47 -18.16
C GLU A 137 -31.74 3.26 -18.16
N GLN A 138 -32.29 2.09 -18.44
CA GLN A 138 -31.50 0.85 -18.57
C GLN A 138 -31.50 0.41 -20.04
N VAL A 139 -30.32 0.20 -20.58
CA VAL A 139 -30.17 -0.33 -21.96
C VAL A 139 -29.38 -1.63 -21.94
N LEU A 140 -29.94 -2.63 -22.66
CA LEU A 140 -29.36 -3.95 -22.81
C LEU A 140 -28.72 -4.07 -24.20
N LYS A 141 -27.47 -4.46 -24.26
CA LYS A 141 -26.75 -4.75 -25.50
C LYS A 141 -26.17 -6.15 -25.46
N THR A 142 -26.25 -6.84 -26.60
CA THR A 142 -25.67 -8.15 -26.76
C THR A 142 -24.70 -8.16 -27.93
N ALA A 143 -23.51 -8.73 -27.73
CA ALA A 143 -22.50 -8.83 -28.78
C ALA A 143 -21.77 -10.19 -28.70
N ALA A 144 -21.10 -10.55 -29.78
CA ALA A 144 -20.22 -11.71 -29.79
C ALA A 144 -18.95 -11.48 -28.96
N LEU A 145 -18.48 -12.53 -28.31
CA LEU A 145 -17.17 -12.48 -27.61
C LEU A 145 -16.04 -12.40 -28.63
N PRO A 146 -14.94 -11.71 -28.30
CA PRO A 146 -13.75 -11.72 -29.15
C PRO A 146 -13.15 -13.13 -29.21
N ALA A 147 -13.10 -13.69 -30.42
CA ALA A 147 -12.73 -15.09 -30.66
C ALA A 147 -11.23 -15.35 -30.52
N SER A 148 -10.39 -14.35 -30.81
CA SER A 148 -8.93 -14.49 -30.82
C SER A 148 -8.28 -13.86 -29.61
N PRO A 149 -7.17 -14.41 -29.08
CA PRO A 149 -6.35 -13.77 -28.08
C PRO A 149 -5.88 -12.39 -28.56
N GLY A 150 -6.05 -11.38 -27.69
CA GLY A 150 -5.79 -9.99 -28.07
C GLY A 150 -6.92 -9.30 -28.82
N GLY A 151 -7.93 -10.06 -29.32
CA GLY A 151 -9.12 -9.48 -29.93
C GLY A 151 -9.92 -8.64 -28.97
N GLU A 152 -10.61 -7.66 -29.51
CA GLU A 152 -11.34 -6.65 -28.76
C GLU A 152 -12.69 -6.38 -29.39
N VAL A 153 -13.72 -6.22 -28.58
CA VAL A 153 -15.08 -5.86 -29.01
C VAL A 153 -15.56 -4.74 -28.11
N THR A 154 -16.05 -3.67 -28.71
CA THR A 154 -16.62 -2.53 -27.99
C THR A 154 -18.11 -2.43 -28.28
N VAL A 155 -18.91 -2.33 -27.22
CA VAL A 155 -20.34 -2.02 -27.30
C VAL A 155 -20.59 -0.69 -26.61
N GLY A 156 -21.30 0.19 -27.24
CA GLY A 156 -21.57 1.52 -26.72
C GLY A 156 -23.01 1.95 -26.92
N GLU A 157 -23.41 2.96 -26.16
CA GLU A 157 -24.73 3.59 -26.24
C GLU A 157 -24.66 5.04 -25.79
N ALA A 158 -25.58 5.83 -26.31
CA ALA A 158 -25.82 7.21 -25.89
C ALA A 158 -27.10 7.25 -25.03
N LEU A 159 -27.00 7.69 -23.81
CA LEU A 159 -28.08 7.73 -22.83
C LEU A 159 -28.37 9.17 -22.40
N PRO A 160 -29.62 9.56 -22.16
CA PRO A 160 -29.92 10.88 -21.62
C PRO A 160 -29.38 10.98 -20.20
N LEU A 161 -28.71 12.10 -19.88
CA LEU A 161 -28.04 12.29 -18.58
C LEU A 161 -29.01 12.22 -17.40
N ALA A 162 -30.21 12.76 -17.51
CA ALA A 162 -31.30 12.72 -16.53
C ALA A 162 -30.88 12.94 -15.06
N GLY A 163 -29.83 13.74 -14.83
CA GLY A 163 -29.29 14.00 -13.49
C GLY A 163 -28.39 12.89 -12.92
N ALA A 164 -28.03 11.91 -13.72
CA ALA A 164 -27.14 10.84 -13.30
C ALA A 164 -25.72 11.35 -12.97
N THR A 165 -25.12 10.76 -11.95
CA THR A 165 -23.76 11.06 -11.50
C THR A 165 -22.80 9.88 -11.74
N ARG A 166 -23.34 8.71 -12.03
CA ARG A 166 -22.60 7.47 -12.20
C ARG A 166 -23.22 6.58 -13.28
N VAL A 167 -22.41 5.88 -13.99
CA VAL A 167 -22.79 4.80 -14.90
C VAL A 167 -22.39 3.47 -14.28
N ARG A 168 -23.29 2.51 -14.28
CA ARG A 168 -23.02 1.11 -13.95
C ARG A 168 -23.23 0.26 -15.19
N ALA A 169 -22.27 -0.60 -15.50
CA ALA A 169 -22.43 -1.65 -16.49
C ALA A 169 -22.43 -3.02 -15.81
N ILE A 170 -23.43 -3.82 -16.11
CA ILE A 170 -23.53 -5.20 -15.65
C ILE A 170 -23.21 -6.07 -16.84
N LEU A 171 -22.08 -6.77 -16.78
CA LEU A 171 -21.59 -7.65 -17.83
C LEU A 171 -21.88 -9.09 -17.45
N GLN A 172 -22.54 -9.83 -18.33
CA GLN A 172 -22.85 -11.26 -18.20
C GLN A 172 -22.21 -12.04 -19.36
N ILE A 173 -21.49 -13.10 -19.02
CA ILE A 173 -20.89 -14.06 -19.96
C ILE A 173 -21.22 -15.45 -19.46
N GLY A 174 -22.14 -16.16 -20.14
CA GLY A 174 -22.72 -17.41 -19.64
C GLY A 174 -23.33 -17.20 -18.26
N ASP A 175 -22.93 -18.03 -17.29
CA ASP A 175 -23.40 -17.93 -15.87
C ASP A 175 -22.67 -16.94 -15.01
N ARG A 176 -21.64 -16.27 -15.54
CA ARG A 176 -20.82 -15.33 -14.79
C ARG A 176 -21.29 -13.91 -15.00
N GLN A 177 -21.52 -13.22 -13.91
CA GLN A 177 -21.90 -11.81 -13.91
C GLN A 177 -20.89 -10.97 -13.14
N ARG A 178 -20.58 -9.78 -13.64
CA ARG A 178 -19.74 -8.78 -12.97
C ARG A 178 -20.30 -7.38 -13.24
N SER A 179 -20.10 -6.50 -12.28
CA SER A 179 -20.47 -5.08 -12.41
C SER A 179 -19.24 -4.21 -12.48
N LEU A 180 -19.31 -3.19 -13.34
CA LEU A 180 -18.37 -2.10 -13.44
C LEU A 180 -19.13 -0.82 -13.15
N ALA A 181 -18.44 0.17 -12.62
CA ALA A 181 -19.04 1.50 -12.43
C ALA A 181 -18.00 2.60 -12.70
N ARG A 182 -18.49 3.72 -13.20
CA ARG A 182 -17.70 4.88 -13.47
C ARG A 182 -18.48 6.13 -13.11
N ASP A 183 -17.84 7.02 -12.35
CA ASP A 183 -18.41 8.32 -12.01
C ASP A 183 -18.31 9.24 -13.22
N LEU A 184 -19.40 9.96 -13.48
CA LEU A 184 -19.45 11.00 -14.50
C LEU A 184 -18.77 12.25 -13.94
N ARG A 185 -17.67 12.66 -14.53
CA ARG A 185 -17.00 13.92 -14.17
C ARG A 185 -17.80 15.07 -14.74
N ARG A 186 -18.19 15.97 -13.88
CA ARG A 186 -18.70 17.28 -14.27
C ARG A 186 -17.58 18.16 -14.79
#